data_b6fa641fcf0882e55b61aea614957375
#
_entry.id   b6fa641fcf0882e55b61aea614957375
#
_cell.length_a   1.000
_cell.length_b   1.000
_cell.length_c   1.000
_cell.angle_alpha   90.00
_cell.angle_beta   90.00
_cell.angle_gamma   90.00
#
_symmetry.space_group_name_H-M   'P 1'
#
loop_
_entity.id
_entity.type
_entity.pdbx_description
1 polymer ?
#
loop_
_entity_poly.entity_id
_entity_poly.type
_entity_poly.pdbx_seq_one_letter_code
_entity_poly.pdbx_strand_id
1 'polypeptide(L)'
;MALFTERRLAENRSLIPATGDRRHKSSLAVRVNPEVEETYWRQNYLREPYYERGYTFDDYLPAYRTGWEGRLRYAGRNYEQCERDLQRDYQRNRGRSQLDWVKNRHAVRAGWDRFDHTDPFERSQ
;
A
#
# COMPACT_ATOMS: atom_id res chain seq x y z
N MET A 1 -8.38 -30.13 -24.83
CA MET A 1 -8.00 -29.66 -24.17
C MET A 1 -7.79 -29.36 -23.68
N ALA A 2 -7.79 -29.57 -23.66
CA ALA A 2 -7.24 -29.25 -22.75
C ALA A 2 -6.98 -28.75 -22.47
N LEU A 3 -7.29 -29.15 -22.61
CA LEU A 3 -6.80 -28.75 -21.98
C LEU A 3 -6.76 -28.00 -21.58
N PHE A 4 -7.05 -28.26 -21.69
CA PHE A 4 -6.51 -27.50 -21.00
C PHE A 4 -6.46 -26.95 -20.53
N THR A 5 -6.70 -27.39 -20.63
CA THR A 5 -6.21 -26.80 -19.88
C THR A 5 -5.85 -26.31 -19.58
N GLU A 6 -5.81 -26.80 -19.78
CA GLU A 6 -5.11 -26.25 -19.18
C GLU A 6 -4.92 -25.41 -19.17
N ARG A 7 -5.31 -25.74 -19.51
CA ARG A 7 -4.86 -24.86 -19.26
C ARG A 7 -4.84 -24.05 -18.92
N ARG A 8 -5.04 -24.29 -18.88
CA ARG A 8 -4.76 -23.36 -18.34
C ARG A 8 -4.18 -22.98 -17.88
N LEU A 9 -3.95 -23.58 -18.05
CA LEU A 9 -3.11 -23.01 -17.47
C LEU A 9 -2.43 -22.37 -17.58
N ALA A 10 -2.23 -22.91 -17.74
CA ALA A 10 -1.35 -22.14 -17.76
C ALA A 10 -1.26 -21.25 -18.18
N GLU A 11 -1.59 -21.06 -18.47
CA GLU A 11 -1.33 -20.04 -18.61
C GLU A 11 -0.97 -19.34 -18.48
N ASN A 12 -0.65 -19.58 -18.52
CA ASN A 12 0.03 -18.76 -18.33
C ASN A 12 0.74 -18.59 -18.16
N ARG A 13 1.00 -19.17 -18.27
CA ARG A 13 1.92 -18.92 -18.01
C ARG A 13 2.95 -18.69 -18.47
N SER A 14 3.12 -18.65 -18.67
CA SER A 14 4.16 -18.36 -18.95
C SER A 14 4.66 -17.65 -19.64
N LEU A 15 4.66 -17.54 -20.03
CA LEU A 15 5.17 -16.94 -20.67
C LEU A 15 5.71 -15.90 -20.64
N ILE A 16 5.70 -15.56 -20.49
CA ILE A 16 6.16 -14.67 -20.56
C ILE A 16 6.90 -13.98 -20.07
N PRO A 17 7.22 -13.75 -20.51
CA PRO A 17 8.21 -13.35 -20.13
C PRO A 17 8.39 -12.58 -19.29
N ALA A 18 8.47 -12.96 -19.02
CA ALA A 18 9.04 -12.48 -18.01
C ALA A 18 9.51 -11.16 -18.09
N THR A 19 8.95 -10.36 -17.49
CA THR A 19 9.42 -9.02 -17.40
C THR A 19 9.84 -8.75 -15.98
N GLY A 20 10.85 -7.93 -15.81
CA GLY A 20 11.27 -7.52 -14.51
C GLY A 20 10.19 -6.78 -13.77
N ASP A 21 9.44 -5.99 -14.49
CA ASP A 21 8.36 -5.21 -13.87
C ASP A 21 7.32 -6.10 -13.22
N ARG A 22 6.93 -7.14 -13.92
CA ARG A 22 5.93 -8.06 -13.38
C ARG A 22 6.46 -8.74 -12.14
N ARG A 23 7.70 -9.16 -12.19
CA ARG A 23 8.31 -9.84 -11.05
C ARG A 23 8.41 -8.91 -9.86
N HIS A 24 8.75 -7.66 -10.11
CA HIS A 24 8.87 -6.67 -9.06
C HIS A 24 7.52 -6.43 -8.38
N LYS A 25 6.46 -6.30 -9.16
CA LYS A 25 5.13 -6.11 -8.58
C LYS A 25 4.72 -7.29 -7.74
N SER A 26 5.02 -8.49 -8.20
CA SER A 26 4.71 -9.68 -7.42
C SER A 26 5.44 -9.68 -6.09
N SER A 27 6.68 -9.24 -6.10
CA SER A 27 7.47 -9.16 -4.89
C SER A 27 6.84 -8.20 -3.89
N LEU A 28 6.41 -7.02 -4.35
CA LEU A 28 5.73 -6.07 -3.47
C LEU A 28 4.44 -6.64 -2.93
N ALA A 29 3.65 -7.29 -3.78
CA ALA A 29 2.38 -7.84 -3.35
C ALA A 29 2.57 -8.89 -2.26
N VAL A 30 3.60 -9.70 -2.38
CA VAL A 30 3.90 -10.70 -1.37
C VAL A 30 4.30 -10.06 -0.06
N ARG A 31 4.99 -8.92 -0.12
CA ARG A 31 5.47 -8.26 1.09
C ARG A 31 4.38 -7.49 1.82
N VAL A 32 3.33 -7.09 1.12
CA VAL A 32 2.25 -6.34 1.75
C VAL A 32 1.24 -7.31 2.33
N ASN A 33 1.26 -7.45 3.63
CA ASN A 33 0.28 -8.25 4.35
C ASN A 33 -0.56 -7.29 5.18
N PRO A 34 -1.84 -7.09 4.82
CA PRO A 34 -2.66 -6.09 5.51
C PRO A 34 -2.72 -6.31 7.02
N GLU A 35 -2.76 -7.55 7.48
CA GLU A 35 -2.83 -7.83 8.91
C GLU A 35 -1.55 -7.41 9.62
N VAL A 36 -0.41 -7.65 8.98
CA VAL A 36 0.87 -7.25 9.55
C VAL A 36 0.96 -5.73 9.60
N GLU A 37 0.52 -5.06 8.53
CA GLU A 37 0.56 -3.60 8.48
C GLU A 37 -0.37 -3.00 9.53
N GLU A 38 -1.56 -3.53 9.66
CA GLU A 38 -2.49 -3.03 10.66
C GLU A 38 -1.93 -3.20 12.06
N THR A 39 -1.36 -4.36 12.35
CA THR A 39 -0.75 -4.62 13.66
C THR A 39 0.39 -3.65 13.93
N TYR A 40 1.26 -3.45 12.94
CA TYR A 40 2.38 -2.54 13.11
C TYR A 40 1.89 -1.14 13.46
N TRP A 41 0.91 -0.62 12.70
CA TRP A 41 0.45 0.74 12.94
C TRP A 41 -0.35 0.86 14.23
N ARG A 42 -1.09 -0.18 14.59
CA ARG A 42 -1.80 -0.18 15.87
C ARG A 42 -0.82 -0.03 17.03
N GLN A 43 0.36 -0.60 16.90
CA GLN A 43 1.36 -0.53 17.95
C GLN A 43 2.20 0.74 17.91
N ASN A 44 2.20 1.45 16.78
CA ASN A 44 3.15 2.54 16.59
C ASN A 44 2.53 3.91 16.34
N TYR A 45 1.23 4.00 16.07
CA TYR A 45 0.66 5.29 15.66
C TYR A 45 0.78 6.36 16.74
N LEU A 46 0.78 5.98 18.00
CA LEU A 46 0.90 6.94 19.10
C LEU A 46 2.26 7.63 19.13
N ARG A 47 3.25 7.04 18.51
CA ARG A 47 4.60 7.59 18.49
C ARG A 47 4.86 8.51 17.32
N GLU A 48 3.91 8.58 16.40
CA GLU A 48 4.12 9.38 15.19
C GLU A 48 3.95 10.86 15.50
N PRO A 49 4.78 11.71 14.88
CA PRO A 49 4.72 13.14 15.19
C PRO A 49 3.41 13.82 14.81
N TYR A 50 2.65 13.23 13.90
CA TYR A 50 1.37 13.79 13.49
C TYR A 50 0.21 13.33 14.36
N TYR A 51 0.46 12.43 15.31
CA TYR A 51 -0.61 11.95 16.17
C TYR A 51 -1.17 13.09 17.02
N GLU A 52 -2.49 13.19 17.08
CA GLU A 52 -3.17 14.16 17.90
C GLU A 52 -4.00 13.46 18.96
N ARG A 53 -3.86 13.92 20.18
CA ARG A 53 -4.64 13.38 21.29
C ARG A 53 -6.13 13.54 21.01
N GLY A 54 -6.87 12.53 21.33
CA GLY A 54 -8.32 12.55 21.12
C GLY A 54 -8.79 11.75 19.94
N TYR A 55 -7.88 11.39 19.04
CA TYR A 55 -8.22 10.52 17.93
C TYR A 55 -7.75 9.10 18.22
N THR A 56 -8.49 8.14 17.71
CA THR A 56 -8.22 6.73 17.98
C THR A 56 -7.50 6.11 16.81
N PHE A 57 -7.01 4.88 17.01
CA PHE A 57 -6.41 4.16 15.91
C PHE A 57 -7.38 4.02 14.75
N ASP A 58 -8.67 3.81 15.03
CA ASP A 58 -9.64 3.66 13.95
C ASP A 58 -9.77 4.92 13.09
N ASP A 59 -9.44 6.08 13.66
CA ASP A 59 -9.43 7.30 12.86
C ASP A 59 -8.24 7.34 11.90
N TYR A 60 -7.13 6.74 12.27
CA TYR A 60 -5.92 6.74 11.43
C TYR A 60 -5.85 5.56 10.47
N LEU A 61 -6.50 4.46 10.81
CA LEU A 61 -6.36 3.23 10.03
C LEU A 61 -6.69 3.39 8.55
N PRO A 62 -7.78 4.09 8.17
CA PRO A 62 -8.04 4.24 6.74
C PRO A 62 -6.92 4.93 6.00
N ALA A 63 -6.20 5.83 6.67
CA ALA A 63 -5.08 6.50 6.04
C ALA A 63 -3.90 5.56 5.83
N TYR A 64 -3.56 4.80 6.85
CA TYR A 64 -2.49 3.82 6.70
C TYR A 64 -2.82 2.84 5.59
N ARG A 65 -4.06 2.37 5.56
CA ARG A 65 -4.50 1.45 4.53
C ARG A 65 -4.41 2.08 3.14
N THR A 66 -4.84 3.31 3.01
CA THR A 66 -4.73 4.02 1.74
C THR A 66 -3.27 4.08 1.29
N GLY A 67 -2.37 4.28 2.25
CA GLY A 67 -0.95 4.35 1.94
C GLY A 67 -0.39 3.03 1.42
N TRP A 68 -0.63 1.94 2.15
CA TRP A 68 -0.03 0.68 1.72
C TRP A 68 -0.72 0.13 0.47
N GLU A 69 -2.01 0.32 0.34
CA GLU A 69 -2.71 -0.10 -0.88
C GLU A 69 -2.27 0.74 -2.06
N GLY A 70 -2.07 2.03 -1.82
CA GLY A 70 -1.61 2.92 -2.89
C GLY A 70 -0.22 2.55 -3.36
N ARG A 71 0.65 2.17 -2.45
CA ARG A 71 2.00 1.77 -2.84
C ARG A 71 1.96 0.60 -3.81
N LEU A 72 1.03 -0.32 -3.63
CA LEU A 72 0.84 -1.41 -4.57
C LEU A 72 0.18 -0.94 -5.86
N ARG A 73 -0.89 -0.16 -5.73
CA ARG A 73 -1.68 0.26 -6.88
C ARG A 73 -0.87 1.13 -7.84
N TYR A 74 -0.05 1.99 -7.29
CA TYR A 74 0.73 2.93 -8.08
C TYR A 74 2.21 2.56 -8.10
N ALA A 75 2.48 1.28 -8.19
CA ALA A 75 3.85 0.78 -8.18
C ALA A 75 4.68 1.46 -9.26
N GLY A 76 5.91 1.80 -8.92
CA GLY A 76 6.81 2.45 -9.86
C GLY A 76 6.73 3.96 -9.87
N ARG A 77 5.79 4.54 -9.12
CA ARG A 77 5.66 5.99 -9.03
C ARG A 77 6.02 6.44 -7.62
N ASN A 78 6.52 7.65 -7.52
CA ASN A 78 6.83 8.16 -6.19
C ASN A 78 5.58 8.78 -5.55
N TYR A 79 5.68 9.05 -4.25
CA TYR A 79 4.53 9.55 -3.49
C TYR A 79 3.99 10.84 -4.07
N GLU A 80 4.89 11.77 -4.42
CA GLU A 80 4.49 13.09 -4.89
C GLU A 80 3.69 13.00 -6.18
N GLN A 81 4.00 12.03 -7.02
CA GLN A 81 3.26 11.84 -8.27
C GLN A 81 1.86 11.30 -8.02
N CYS A 82 1.65 10.67 -6.89
CA CYS A 82 0.40 9.97 -6.59
C CYS A 82 -0.45 10.67 -5.55
N GLU A 83 0.02 11.79 -4.99
CA GLU A 83 -0.66 12.38 -3.84
C GLU A 83 -2.11 12.72 -4.13
N ARG A 84 -2.38 13.24 -5.33
CA ARG A 84 -3.74 13.61 -5.68
C ARG A 84 -4.64 12.37 -5.78
N ASP A 85 -4.11 11.31 -6.35
CA ASP A 85 -4.85 10.04 -6.43
C ASP A 85 -5.07 9.47 -5.04
N LEU A 86 -4.07 9.57 -4.18
CA LEU A 86 -4.20 9.07 -2.82
C LEU A 86 -5.22 9.87 -2.02
N GLN A 87 -5.28 11.16 -2.24
CA GLN A 87 -6.32 11.98 -1.59
C GLN A 87 -7.71 11.49 -1.98
N ARG A 88 -7.92 11.25 -3.26
CA ARG A 88 -9.21 10.74 -3.73
C ARG A 88 -9.50 9.38 -3.11
N ASP A 89 -8.48 8.51 -3.09
CA ASP A 89 -8.67 7.17 -2.53
C ASP A 89 -8.98 7.25 -1.03
N TYR A 90 -8.29 8.12 -0.31
CA TYR A 90 -8.56 8.28 1.12
C TYR A 90 -9.98 8.77 1.37
N GLN A 91 -10.41 9.77 0.60
CA GLN A 91 -11.76 10.30 0.79
C GLN A 91 -12.82 9.25 0.52
N ARG A 92 -12.54 8.34 -0.40
CA ARG A 92 -13.45 7.24 -0.69
C ARG A 92 -13.46 6.21 0.42
N ASN A 93 -12.32 5.99 1.05
CA ASN A 93 -12.14 4.89 2.00
C ASN A 93 -12.20 5.31 3.46
N ARG A 94 -12.32 6.60 3.74
CA ARG A 94 -12.15 7.05 5.12
C ARG A 94 -13.25 6.58 6.07
N GLY A 95 -14.39 6.21 5.54
CA GLY A 95 -15.46 5.69 6.37
C GLY A 95 -15.85 6.66 7.47
N ARG A 96 -15.80 6.19 8.71
CA ARG A 96 -16.20 6.99 9.87
C ARG A 96 -15.04 7.75 10.51
N SER A 97 -13.87 7.73 9.89
CA SER A 97 -12.73 8.46 10.45
C SER A 97 -13.10 9.95 10.56
N GLN A 98 -12.76 10.54 11.69
CA GLN A 98 -13.01 11.96 11.92
C GLN A 98 -11.88 12.84 11.36
N LEU A 99 -10.86 12.23 10.81
CA LEU A 99 -9.72 12.96 10.27
C LEU A 99 -9.90 13.20 8.78
N ASP A 100 -9.87 14.47 8.39
CA ASP A 100 -9.94 14.79 6.97
C ASP A 100 -8.56 14.61 6.32
N TRP A 101 -8.49 14.84 5.03
CA TRP A 101 -7.24 14.64 4.29
C TRP A 101 -6.11 15.48 4.85
N VAL A 102 -6.38 16.74 5.17
CA VAL A 102 -5.32 17.65 5.63
C VAL A 102 -4.66 17.08 6.88
N LYS A 103 -5.44 16.54 7.79
CA LYS A 103 -4.89 15.98 9.02
C LYS A 103 -4.33 14.57 8.85
N ASN A 104 -4.92 13.78 7.95
CA ASN A 104 -4.55 12.38 7.85
C ASN A 104 -3.60 12.06 6.70
N ARG A 105 -3.22 13.05 5.92
CA ARG A 105 -2.32 12.80 4.79
C ARG A 105 -0.95 12.31 5.26
N HIS A 106 -0.55 12.70 6.45
CA HIS A 106 0.73 12.27 6.99
C HIS A 106 0.71 10.77 7.28
N ALA A 107 -0.42 10.26 7.74
CA ALA A 107 -0.54 8.83 7.97
C ALA A 107 -0.61 8.06 6.65
N VAL A 108 -1.23 8.64 5.63
CA VAL A 108 -1.20 8.04 4.30
C VAL A 108 0.24 7.90 3.82
N ARG A 109 1.01 8.97 3.96
CA ARG A 109 2.41 8.93 3.54
C ARG A 109 3.20 7.92 4.37
N ALA A 110 2.94 7.85 5.66
CA ALA A 110 3.64 6.90 6.51
C ALA A 110 3.38 5.46 6.06
N GLY A 111 2.13 5.14 5.74
CA GLY A 111 1.80 3.82 5.25
C GLY A 111 2.51 3.49 3.94
N TRP A 112 2.61 4.47 3.06
CA TRP A 112 3.32 4.33 1.81
C TRP A 112 4.84 4.16 2.04
N ASP A 113 5.41 5.05 2.86
CA ASP A 113 6.86 5.09 3.05
C ASP A 113 7.41 3.86 3.74
N ARG A 114 6.59 3.18 4.51
CA ARG A 114 7.06 1.99 5.21
C ARG A 114 7.62 0.97 4.24
N PHE A 115 7.04 0.84 3.05
CA PHE A 115 7.55 -0.09 2.06
C PHE A 115 8.77 0.45 1.34
N ASP A 116 8.82 1.75 1.14
CA ASP A 116 10.01 2.34 0.55
C ASP A 116 11.24 2.10 1.42
N HIS A 117 11.03 2.12 2.74
CA HIS A 117 12.16 1.96 3.66
C HIS A 117 12.50 0.49 3.93
N THR A 118 11.56 -0.41 3.72
CA THR A 118 11.78 -1.81 4.06
C THR A 118 12.11 -2.68 2.86
N ASP A 119 12.09 -2.13 1.66
CA ASP A 119 12.41 -2.87 0.45
C ASP A 119 13.82 -2.51 0.00
N PRO A 120 14.83 -3.32 0.39
CA PRO A 120 16.20 -3.00 0.00
C PRO A 120 16.40 -3.02 -1.51
N PHE A 121 15.63 -3.80 -2.23
CA PHE A 121 15.75 -3.83 -3.67
C PHE A 121 15.36 -2.50 -4.28
N GLU A 122 14.25 -1.93 -3.84
CA GLU A 122 13.82 -0.62 -4.34
C GLU A 122 14.81 0.46 -3.96
N ARG A 123 15.34 0.38 -2.76
CA ARG A 123 16.26 1.40 -2.28
C ARG A 123 17.58 1.39 -3.03
N SER A 124 17.97 0.27 -3.55
CA SER A 124 19.21 0.17 -4.28
C SER A 124 19.06 0.66 -5.73
N GLN A 125 17.87 0.99 -6.13
CA GLN A 125 17.66 1.55 -7.45
C GLN A 125 17.90 3.06 -7.42
#